data_4872141d9ed270a7a4dad44b6da4cfee
#
_entry.id   4872141d9ed270a7a4dad44b6da4cfee
#
_cell.length_a   1.000
_cell.length_b   1.000
_cell.length_c   1.000
_cell.angle_alpha   90.00
_cell.angle_beta   90.00
_cell.angle_gamma   90.00
#
_symmetry.space_group_name_H-M   'P 1'
#
loop_
_entity.id
_entity.type
_entity.pdbx_description
1 polymer ?
#
loop_
_entity_poly.entity_id
_entity_poly.type
_entity_poly.pdbx_seq_one_letter_code
_entity_poly.pdbx_strand_id
1 'polypeptide(L)'
;MTTRATFAAFLTSLKKNLIIMKKRHLLLIALPLLFSAGARAQSDSEQPYVSKKFTSPSLKELVVETSGGSIAVTGGQSDGFKVDMFVKPNNWNGKDELSKDEIEDRLEDYDILIGTEGNRVVATAKRKAGTKWDNKKSISIGFKVYAPRNVATNLKTSGGSIKIASLTGEQNFQTSGGSLKVEDLNGMIHGRTSGGSIDVANCSNEIDLETSGGSIKAAGLKGKIELNTSGGSITLNSINGDVVAHTSGGSVKGDDISGTLDTGTSGGSVRLANVSGSIKASTSAGSVEVELTKLGKYVDISSSAGSVRVTMPMDAGMDLNLKGNKVSIPLKNFDGRVEKEYVRGKMNGGGIPVTLSASSGSVYVN
;
A
#
# COMPACT_ATOMS: atom_id res chain seq x y z
N MET A 1 40.81 -42.01 44.02
CA MET A 1 40.07 -43.27 44.25
C MET A 1 38.90 -43.00 45.16
N THR A 2 37.73 -42.65 44.65
CA THR A 2 36.44 -42.64 45.41
C THR A 2 35.38 -41.86 44.61
N THR A 3 34.93 -42.42 43.48
CA THR A 3 33.75 -41.89 42.81
C THR A 3 33.05 -42.92 41.86
N ARG A 4 33.29 -44.22 42.11
CA ARG A 4 32.61 -45.29 41.33
C ARG A 4 31.65 -46.19 42.14
N ALA A 5 31.42 -45.92 43.43
CA ALA A 5 30.60 -46.78 44.29
C ALA A 5 29.15 -46.26 44.53
N THR A 6 28.81 -45.03 44.13
CA THR A 6 27.48 -44.43 44.42
C THR A 6 26.45 -44.58 43.28
N PHE A 7 26.85 -45.05 42.11
CA PHE A 7 25.91 -45.21 40.97
C PHE A 7 25.31 -46.61 40.85
N ALA A 8 25.93 -47.63 41.46
CA ALA A 8 25.42 -48.99 41.44
C ALA A 8 24.33 -49.25 42.47
N ALA A 9 24.30 -48.46 43.56
CA ALA A 9 23.28 -48.65 44.62
C ALA A 9 21.90 -48.01 44.27
N PHE A 10 21.84 -47.09 43.31
CA PHE A 10 20.58 -46.45 42.90
C PHE A 10 19.77 -47.31 41.89
N LEU A 11 20.42 -48.18 41.11
CA LEU A 11 19.78 -49.07 40.15
C LEU A 11 19.20 -50.35 40.70
N THR A 12 19.62 -50.79 41.92
CA THR A 12 19.07 -51.99 42.61
C THR A 12 17.85 -51.71 43.44
N SER A 13 17.58 -50.44 43.84
CA SER A 13 16.36 -50.05 44.56
C SER A 13 15.13 -49.95 43.68
N LEU A 14 15.30 -49.74 42.37
CA LEU A 14 14.17 -49.59 41.42
C LEU A 14 13.63 -50.95 40.90
N LYS A 15 14.32 -52.08 41.13
CA LYS A 15 13.88 -53.43 40.68
C LYS A 15 13.10 -54.24 41.73
N LYS A 16 12.95 -53.79 42.95
CA LYS A 16 12.26 -54.53 44.01
C LYS A 16 10.81 -54.12 44.30
N ASN A 17 10.30 -53.02 43.71
CA ASN A 17 8.93 -52.57 43.96
C ASN A 17 7.94 -52.84 42.82
N LEU A 18 8.25 -53.72 41.89
CA LEU A 18 7.38 -54.02 40.75
C LEU A 18 6.76 -55.41 40.76
N ILE A 19 6.69 -56.09 41.90
CA ILE A 19 5.96 -57.36 42.04
C ILE A 19 5.15 -57.27 43.33
N ILE A 20 3.90 -56.96 43.26
CA ILE A 20 2.73 -57.29 44.08
C ILE A 20 1.72 -56.12 43.93
N MET A 21 0.84 -56.25 42.94
CA MET A 21 -0.59 -55.93 43.15
C MET A 21 -1.40 -56.50 41.96
N LYS A 22 -2.00 -57.62 42.23
CA LYS A 22 -3.02 -58.26 41.40
C LYS A 22 -4.35 -57.50 41.52
N LYS A 23 -4.96 -57.29 40.37
CA LYS A 23 -6.41 -57.16 40.12
C LYS A 23 -7.20 -56.13 40.91
N ARG A 24 -7.45 -54.98 40.30
CA ARG A 24 -8.76 -54.31 40.37
C ARG A 24 -8.95 -53.46 39.11
N HIS A 25 -10.17 -53.52 38.53
CA HIS A 25 -10.57 -52.89 37.30
C HIS A 25 -10.24 -51.39 37.31
N LEU A 26 -9.46 -50.94 36.35
CA LEU A 26 -9.29 -49.50 36.10
C LEU A 26 -9.67 -49.22 34.66
N LEU A 27 -10.72 -48.46 34.50
CA LEU A 27 -11.19 -47.88 33.27
C LEU A 27 -10.03 -47.08 32.63
N LEU A 28 -9.56 -47.50 31.45
CA LEU A 28 -8.60 -46.78 30.65
C LEU A 28 -9.33 -45.58 29.98
N ILE A 29 -9.22 -44.42 30.59
CA ILE A 29 -9.44 -43.16 29.88
C ILE A 29 -8.14 -42.90 29.08
N ALA A 30 -8.14 -43.23 27.81
CA ALA A 30 -7.11 -42.86 26.88
C ALA A 30 -7.26 -41.34 26.61
N LEU A 31 -6.42 -40.55 27.25
CA LEU A 31 -6.24 -39.14 26.92
C LEU A 31 -5.36 -39.10 25.68
N PRO A 32 -5.85 -38.63 24.51
CA PRO A 32 -4.95 -38.43 23.38
C PRO A 32 -4.04 -37.25 23.71
N LEU A 33 -2.76 -37.52 23.90
CA LEU A 33 -1.72 -36.50 23.80
C LEU A 33 -1.76 -35.96 22.36
N LEU A 34 -2.49 -34.87 22.18
CA LEU A 34 -2.33 -34.02 21.03
C LEU A 34 -0.91 -33.45 21.08
N PHE A 35 0.01 -34.13 20.41
CA PHE A 35 1.20 -33.47 19.92
C PHE A 35 0.71 -32.42 18.90
N SER A 36 0.50 -31.21 19.37
CA SER A 36 0.51 -30.05 18.49
C SER A 36 1.94 -29.95 17.96
N ALA A 37 2.21 -30.64 16.84
CA ALA A 37 3.29 -30.24 15.97
C ALA A 37 2.97 -28.82 15.55
N GLY A 38 3.48 -27.84 16.31
CA GLY A 38 3.56 -26.49 15.86
C GLY A 38 4.30 -26.51 14.54
N ALA A 39 3.56 -26.42 13.44
CA ALA A 39 4.14 -26.06 12.17
C ALA A 39 4.78 -24.70 12.43
N ARG A 40 6.05 -24.69 12.81
CA ARG A 40 6.90 -23.53 12.61
C ARG A 40 6.83 -23.33 11.12
N ALA A 41 6.07 -22.34 10.69
CA ALA A 41 6.28 -21.73 9.40
C ALA A 41 7.78 -21.38 9.39
N GLN A 42 8.55 -22.18 8.72
CA GLN A 42 9.92 -21.90 8.38
C GLN A 42 9.79 -20.68 7.49
N SER A 43 9.94 -19.49 8.10
CA SER A 43 10.23 -18.32 7.31
C SER A 43 11.57 -18.65 6.66
N ASP A 44 11.56 -18.92 5.36
CA ASP A 44 12.76 -18.94 4.55
C ASP A 44 13.43 -17.58 4.73
N SER A 45 14.26 -17.47 5.76
CA SER A 45 15.13 -16.31 5.94
C SER A 45 16.27 -16.51 4.96
N GLU A 46 16.01 -16.11 3.71
CA GLU A 46 17.02 -16.04 2.68
C GLU A 46 18.24 -15.30 3.24
N GLN A 47 19.40 -15.95 3.24
CA GLN A 47 20.62 -15.34 3.77
C GLN A 47 21.12 -14.27 2.81
N PRO A 48 21.45 -13.07 3.30
CA PRO A 48 22.02 -12.02 2.45
C PRO A 48 23.39 -12.44 1.93
N TYR A 49 23.67 -12.15 0.67
CA TYR A 49 24.98 -12.32 0.08
C TYR A 49 26.03 -11.37 0.73
N VAL A 50 25.61 -10.14 1.03
CA VAL A 50 26.40 -9.16 1.79
C VAL A 50 25.53 -8.50 2.84
N SER A 51 26.05 -8.31 4.04
CA SER A 51 25.41 -7.54 5.11
C SER A 51 26.40 -6.51 5.68
N LYS A 52 26.02 -5.23 5.71
CA LYS A 52 26.82 -4.14 6.28
C LYS A 52 26.01 -3.30 7.25
N LYS A 53 26.66 -2.84 8.33
CA LYS A 53 26.07 -1.93 9.32
C LYS A 53 26.80 -0.59 9.33
N PHE A 54 26.05 0.50 9.54
CA PHE A 54 26.54 1.86 9.61
C PHE A 54 25.92 2.56 10.81
N THR A 55 26.73 3.00 11.78
CA THR A 55 26.27 3.46 13.10
C THR A 55 26.59 4.92 13.40
N SER A 56 26.82 5.76 12.40
CA SER A 56 27.08 7.18 12.62
C SER A 56 25.79 7.97 12.83
N PRO A 57 25.69 8.83 13.86
CA PRO A 57 24.52 9.68 14.10
C PRO A 57 24.36 10.80 13.07
N SER A 58 25.40 11.08 12.26
CA SER A 58 25.36 12.06 11.17
C SER A 58 24.61 11.56 9.94
N LEU A 59 24.36 10.25 9.82
CA LEU A 59 23.66 9.66 8.68
C LEU A 59 22.17 9.96 8.77
N LYS A 60 21.66 10.72 7.79
CA LYS A 60 20.26 11.19 7.73
C LYS A 60 19.56 10.87 6.41
N GLU A 61 20.30 10.31 5.46
CA GLU A 61 19.80 10.01 4.13
C GLU A 61 20.17 8.59 3.72
N LEU A 62 19.28 7.95 2.99
CA LEU A 62 19.48 6.63 2.40
C LEU A 62 19.24 6.69 0.89
N VAL A 63 20.23 6.30 0.12
CA VAL A 63 20.13 6.17 -1.33
C VAL A 63 20.29 4.71 -1.71
N VAL A 64 19.27 4.14 -2.38
CA VAL A 64 19.32 2.77 -2.89
C VAL A 64 18.95 2.76 -4.37
N GLU A 65 19.83 2.21 -5.19
CA GLU A 65 19.58 2.10 -6.64
C GLU A 65 19.98 0.72 -7.14
N THR A 66 19.07 0.06 -7.87
CA THR A 66 19.35 -1.22 -8.51
C THR A 66 18.67 -1.33 -9.88
N SER A 67 19.25 -2.11 -10.78
CA SER A 67 18.69 -2.25 -12.14
C SER A 67 17.47 -3.16 -12.19
N GLY A 68 17.40 -4.24 -11.41
CA GLY A 68 16.33 -5.23 -11.54
C GLY A 68 15.75 -5.78 -10.24
N GLY A 69 16.46 -5.65 -9.13
CA GLY A 69 16.05 -6.21 -7.84
C GLY A 69 15.03 -5.38 -7.09
N SER A 70 14.37 -6.01 -6.15
CA SER A 70 13.44 -5.32 -5.25
C SER A 70 14.17 -4.58 -4.15
N ILE A 71 13.59 -3.49 -3.69
CA ILE A 71 14.10 -2.69 -2.57
C ILE A 71 13.07 -2.75 -1.43
N ALA A 72 13.53 -3.11 -0.24
CA ALA A 72 12.72 -3.06 0.96
C ALA A 72 13.41 -2.19 2.03
N VAL A 73 12.72 -1.16 2.51
CA VAL A 73 13.24 -0.28 3.58
C VAL A 73 12.26 -0.30 4.74
N THR A 74 12.77 -0.55 5.94
CA THR A 74 11.97 -0.54 7.17
C THR A 74 12.63 0.37 8.19
N GLY A 75 11.90 1.37 8.65
CA GLY A 75 12.33 2.29 9.68
C GLY A 75 12.19 1.72 11.09
N GLY A 76 12.70 2.48 12.09
CA GLY A 76 12.58 2.12 13.50
C GLY A 76 13.81 1.38 14.06
N GLN A 77 14.86 1.21 13.28
CA GLN A 77 16.13 0.68 13.77
C GLN A 77 16.79 1.69 14.72
N SER A 78 17.17 1.27 15.92
CA SER A 78 17.83 2.15 16.90
C SER A 78 19.33 2.34 16.64
N ASP A 79 19.99 1.34 16.04
CA ASP A 79 21.45 1.24 15.97
C ASP A 79 22.02 1.67 14.61
N GLY A 80 21.37 2.63 13.93
CA GLY A 80 21.81 3.14 12.63
C GLY A 80 21.20 2.35 11.47
N PHE A 81 22.00 2.08 10.45
CA PHE A 81 21.55 1.38 9.25
C PHE A 81 22.13 -0.03 9.18
N LYS A 82 21.29 -0.97 8.73
CA LYS A 82 21.74 -2.29 8.30
C LYS A 82 21.30 -2.48 6.84
N VAL A 83 22.25 -2.77 5.97
CA VAL A 83 22.03 -3.01 4.54
C VAL A 83 22.34 -4.46 4.21
N ASP A 84 21.35 -5.20 3.79
CA ASP A 84 21.46 -6.57 3.34
C ASP A 84 21.25 -6.62 1.82
N MET A 85 22.21 -7.18 1.07
CA MET A 85 22.13 -7.38 -0.38
C MET A 85 21.82 -8.83 -0.68
N PHE A 86 20.90 -9.06 -1.60
CA PHE A 86 20.48 -10.39 -2.06
C PHE A 86 20.72 -10.50 -3.56
N VAL A 87 21.19 -11.66 -4.00
CA VAL A 87 21.41 -11.95 -5.41
C VAL A 87 20.60 -13.18 -5.79
N LYS A 88 19.74 -13.04 -6.79
CA LYS A 88 18.89 -14.11 -7.32
C LYS A 88 19.10 -14.29 -8.81
N PRO A 89 18.99 -15.52 -9.34
CA PRO A 89 18.92 -15.70 -10.78
C PRO A 89 17.68 -14.99 -11.33
N ASN A 90 17.83 -14.35 -12.46
CA ASN A 90 16.70 -13.76 -13.18
C ASN A 90 16.14 -14.77 -14.22
N ASN A 91 16.39 -16.06 -14.01
CA ASN A 91 16.03 -17.12 -14.93
C ASN A 91 14.57 -17.52 -14.78
N TRP A 92 13.82 -17.36 -15.83
CA TRP A 92 12.50 -17.95 -16.01
C TRP A 92 12.52 -19.50 -16.09
N ASN A 93 13.69 -20.15 -16.10
CA ASN A 93 13.88 -21.57 -16.35
C ASN A 93 14.03 -22.46 -15.10
N GLY A 94 13.56 -22.03 -13.93
CA GLY A 94 13.38 -22.92 -12.77
C GLY A 94 14.66 -23.43 -12.08
N LYS A 95 15.82 -22.81 -12.28
CA LYS A 95 16.95 -22.98 -11.38
C LYS A 95 16.79 -22.01 -10.22
N ASP A 96 16.38 -22.51 -9.09
CA ASP A 96 16.03 -21.70 -7.93
C ASP A 96 17.23 -21.14 -7.17
N GLU A 97 18.43 -21.69 -7.37
CA GLU A 97 19.67 -21.26 -6.68
C GLU A 97 20.88 -21.25 -7.62
N LEU A 98 21.74 -20.24 -7.45
CA LEU A 98 23.05 -20.14 -8.04
C LEU A 98 24.11 -20.60 -7.03
N SER A 99 25.15 -21.29 -7.48
CA SER A 99 26.32 -21.51 -6.65
C SER A 99 27.03 -20.19 -6.34
N LYS A 100 27.84 -20.17 -5.29
CA LYS A 100 28.59 -18.97 -4.89
C LYS A 100 29.49 -18.49 -6.02
N ASP A 101 30.18 -19.41 -6.68
CA ASP A 101 31.08 -19.11 -7.79
C ASP A 101 30.33 -18.54 -9.01
N GLU A 102 29.15 -19.06 -9.30
CA GLU A 102 28.28 -18.49 -10.36
C GLU A 102 27.78 -17.09 -10.02
N ILE A 103 27.52 -16.79 -8.74
CA ILE A 103 27.15 -15.45 -8.31
C ILE A 103 28.35 -14.51 -8.48
N GLU A 104 29.54 -14.91 -8.06
CA GLU A 104 30.77 -14.09 -8.18
C GLU A 104 31.06 -13.75 -9.64
N ASP A 105 31.04 -14.72 -10.55
CA ASP A 105 31.22 -14.54 -12.01
C ASP A 105 30.22 -13.51 -12.58
N ARG A 106 28.95 -13.63 -12.18
CA ARG A 106 27.90 -12.73 -12.69
C ARG A 106 27.94 -11.34 -12.09
N LEU A 107 28.43 -11.18 -10.86
CA LEU A 107 28.60 -9.89 -10.20
C LEU A 107 29.70 -9.05 -10.86
N GLU A 108 30.66 -9.64 -11.59
CA GLU A 108 31.65 -8.94 -12.36
C GLU A 108 31.06 -7.97 -13.39
N ASP A 109 29.85 -8.24 -13.86
CA ASP A 109 29.10 -7.38 -14.80
C ASP A 109 28.45 -6.15 -14.13
N TYR A 110 28.60 -5.98 -12.82
CA TYR A 110 27.93 -4.93 -12.06
C TYR A 110 28.93 -4.05 -11.29
N ASP A 111 28.64 -2.76 -11.23
CA ASP A 111 29.24 -1.82 -10.28
C ASP A 111 28.41 -1.81 -9.00
N ILE A 112 28.98 -2.34 -7.92
CA ILE A 112 28.31 -2.47 -6.62
C ILE A 112 29.01 -1.59 -5.59
N LEU A 113 28.23 -0.69 -4.96
CA LEU A 113 28.68 0.15 -3.86
C LEU A 113 27.74 -0.03 -2.67
N ILE A 114 28.28 -0.41 -1.52
CA ILE A 114 27.57 -0.37 -0.24
C ILE A 114 28.49 0.32 0.76
N GLY A 115 28.18 1.57 1.10
CA GLY A 115 29.05 2.43 1.89
C GLY A 115 28.37 3.70 2.36
N THR A 116 29.17 4.67 2.77
CA THR A 116 28.72 6.01 3.17
C THR A 116 29.34 7.08 2.30
N GLU A 117 28.57 8.10 1.94
CA GLU A 117 29.00 9.31 1.24
C GLU A 117 28.46 10.54 1.99
N GLY A 118 29.34 11.28 2.69
CA GLY A 118 28.91 12.40 3.52
C GLY A 118 27.94 11.95 4.63
N ASN A 119 26.75 12.49 4.63
CA ASN A 119 25.69 12.18 5.61
C ASN A 119 24.72 11.09 5.17
N ARG A 120 24.99 10.37 4.09
CA ARG A 120 24.10 9.35 3.53
C ARG A 120 24.71 7.95 3.48
N VAL A 121 23.86 6.96 3.63
CA VAL A 121 24.16 5.57 3.30
C VAL A 121 23.80 5.34 1.85
N VAL A 122 24.71 4.74 1.08
CA VAL A 122 24.52 4.45 -0.34
C VAL A 122 24.61 2.94 -0.57
N ALA A 123 23.62 2.38 -1.25
CA ALA A 123 23.60 0.99 -1.68
C ALA A 123 23.17 0.92 -3.16
N THR A 124 24.13 0.73 -4.05
CA THR A 124 23.87 0.71 -5.49
C THR A 124 24.36 -0.58 -6.13
N ALA A 125 23.62 -1.05 -7.12
CA ALA A 125 24.01 -2.17 -7.99
C ALA A 125 23.60 -1.83 -9.43
N LYS A 126 24.55 -1.29 -10.19
CA LYS A 126 24.35 -0.86 -11.58
C LYS A 126 25.09 -1.79 -12.52
N ARG A 127 24.42 -2.17 -13.60
CA ARG A 127 25.10 -2.93 -14.63
C ARG A 127 26.14 -2.06 -15.33
N LYS A 128 27.32 -2.60 -15.57
CA LYS A 128 28.40 -1.91 -16.29
C LYS A 128 28.00 -1.61 -17.73
N ALA A 129 28.36 -0.43 -18.20
CA ALA A 129 28.12 -0.05 -19.60
C ALA A 129 28.90 -0.97 -20.55
N GLY A 130 28.25 -1.34 -21.67
CA GLY A 130 28.87 -2.20 -22.69
C GLY A 130 28.78 -3.69 -22.43
N THR A 131 28.31 -4.16 -21.30
CA THR A 131 28.10 -5.59 -21.02
C THR A 131 27.00 -6.14 -21.91
N LYS A 132 27.27 -7.19 -22.71
CA LYS A 132 26.26 -7.83 -23.57
C LYS A 132 25.14 -8.43 -22.71
N TRP A 133 23.91 -8.21 -23.13
CA TRP A 133 22.76 -8.82 -22.46
C TRP A 133 22.70 -10.32 -22.76
N ASP A 134 22.85 -11.14 -21.70
CA ASP A 134 22.59 -12.56 -21.76
C ASP A 134 21.47 -12.92 -20.74
N ASN A 135 20.29 -13.25 -21.26
CA ASN A 135 19.14 -13.62 -20.43
C ASN A 135 19.42 -14.81 -19.52
N LYS A 136 20.34 -15.71 -19.91
CA LYS A 136 20.68 -16.91 -19.12
C LYS A 136 21.60 -16.61 -17.95
N LYS A 137 22.37 -15.52 -18.04
CA LYS A 137 23.32 -15.07 -17.01
C LYS A 137 22.81 -13.88 -16.19
N SER A 138 21.65 -13.35 -16.50
CA SER A 138 21.14 -12.17 -15.82
C SER A 138 20.74 -12.50 -14.36
N ILE A 139 21.09 -11.60 -13.46
CA ILE A 139 20.78 -11.67 -12.03
C ILE A 139 19.97 -10.47 -11.58
N SER A 140 19.20 -10.68 -10.52
CA SER A 140 18.46 -9.65 -9.80
C SER A 140 19.17 -9.36 -8.48
N ILE A 141 19.61 -8.11 -8.29
CA ILE A 141 20.30 -7.68 -7.07
C ILE A 141 19.33 -6.80 -6.28
N GLY A 142 18.80 -7.32 -5.19
CA GLY A 142 17.87 -6.64 -4.32
C GLY A 142 18.52 -6.18 -3.02
N PHE A 143 17.90 -5.17 -2.40
CA PHE A 143 18.36 -4.64 -1.11
C PHE A 143 17.25 -4.66 -0.07
N LYS A 144 17.59 -5.08 1.15
CA LYS A 144 16.77 -4.93 2.33
C LYS A 144 17.50 -4.06 3.33
N VAL A 145 16.93 -2.92 3.66
CA VAL A 145 17.56 -1.93 4.53
C VAL A 145 16.70 -1.71 5.76
N TYR A 146 17.35 -1.75 6.91
CA TYR A 146 16.79 -1.31 8.17
C TYR A 146 17.42 0.02 8.52
N ALA A 147 16.62 1.03 8.80
CA ALA A 147 17.04 2.41 8.99
C ALA A 147 16.47 3.02 10.27
N PRO A 148 17.04 4.12 10.79
CA PRO A 148 16.35 4.93 11.80
C PRO A 148 15.00 5.44 11.26
N ARG A 149 14.04 5.73 12.16
CA ARG A 149 12.73 6.22 11.75
C ARG A 149 12.80 7.57 11.01
N ASN A 150 13.65 8.46 11.49
CA ASN A 150 13.80 9.81 10.94
C ASN A 150 14.93 9.84 9.89
N VAL A 151 14.60 9.50 8.65
CA VAL A 151 15.55 9.47 7.54
C VAL A 151 14.87 9.85 6.23
N ALA A 152 15.56 10.62 5.39
CA ALA A 152 15.15 10.85 4.01
C ALA A 152 15.59 9.67 3.13
N THR A 153 14.76 9.28 2.15
CA THR A 153 15.12 8.18 1.24
C THR A 153 15.01 8.57 -0.22
N ASN A 154 15.94 8.03 -1.02
CA ASN A 154 15.86 8.06 -2.47
C ASN A 154 16.07 6.63 -3.00
N LEU A 155 14.98 5.99 -3.42
CA LEU A 155 14.97 4.58 -3.81
C LEU A 155 14.62 4.43 -5.28
N LYS A 156 15.45 3.74 -6.04
CA LYS A 156 15.24 3.56 -7.49
C LYS A 156 15.52 2.14 -7.93
N THR A 157 14.58 1.56 -8.66
CA THR A 157 14.79 0.30 -9.38
C THR A 157 14.07 0.34 -10.72
N SER A 158 14.46 -0.51 -11.68
CA SER A 158 13.74 -0.57 -12.95
C SER A 158 12.69 -1.68 -12.95
N GLY A 159 13.03 -2.89 -12.53
CA GLY A 159 12.14 -4.05 -12.60
C GLY A 159 11.51 -4.47 -11.28
N GLY A 160 12.20 -4.25 -10.18
CA GLY A 160 11.79 -4.73 -8.87
C GLY A 160 10.69 -3.89 -8.21
N SER A 161 10.02 -4.49 -7.24
CA SER A 161 9.06 -3.77 -6.39
C SER A 161 9.79 -3.01 -5.28
N ILE A 162 9.18 -1.92 -4.82
CA ILE A 162 9.66 -1.15 -3.67
C ILE A 162 8.68 -1.32 -2.52
N LYS A 163 9.19 -1.75 -1.37
CA LYS A 163 8.46 -1.75 -0.11
C LYS A 163 9.14 -0.78 0.85
N ILE A 164 8.37 0.18 1.36
CA ILE A 164 8.88 1.19 2.29
C ILE A 164 7.90 1.32 3.47
N ALA A 165 8.44 1.27 4.70
CA ALA A 165 7.61 1.28 5.89
C ALA A 165 8.27 1.97 7.08
N SER A 166 7.43 2.58 7.95
CA SER A 166 7.77 3.10 9.28
C SER A 166 8.85 4.19 9.28
N LEU A 167 8.75 5.14 8.34
CA LEU A 167 9.69 6.25 8.20
C LEU A 167 9.04 7.61 8.36
N THR A 168 9.85 8.57 8.75
CA THR A 168 9.47 9.99 8.86
C THR A 168 10.47 10.85 8.10
N GLY A 169 9.97 11.82 7.32
CA GLY A 169 10.78 12.74 6.51
C GLY A 169 10.39 12.70 5.05
N GLU A 170 11.33 13.06 4.18
CA GLU A 170 11.13 13.06 2.73
C GLU A 170 11.43 11.66 2.16
N GLN A 171 10.44 11.09 1.47
CA GLN A 171 10.52 9.75 0.91
C GLN A 171 10.29 9.81 -0.60
N ASN A 172 11.35 9.61 -1.37
CA ASN A 172 11.30 9.56 -2.84
C ASN A 172 11.57 8.14 -3.32
N PHE A 173 10.67 7.54 -4.10
CA PHE A 173 10.86 6.19 -4.60
C PHE A 173 10.23 5.97 -5.97
N GLN A 174 10.98 5.29 -6.83
CA GLN A 174 10.57 5.07 -8.21
C GLN A 174 10.93 3.66 -8.71
N THR A 175 10.00 3.06 -9.43
CA THR A 175 10.26 1.85 -10.24
C THR A 175 9.59 1.96 -11.60
N SER A 176 10.03 1.20 -12.60
CA SER A 176 9.33 1.18 -13.89
C SER A 176 8.32 0.02 -13.96
N GLY A 177 8.71 -1.20 -13.58
CA GLY A 177 7.85 -2.37 -13.70
C GLY A 177 7.21 -2.85 -12.41
N GLY A 178 7.85 -2.65 -11.28
CA GLY A 178 7.43 -3.19 -9.99
C GLY A 178 6.30 -2.43 -9.32
N SER A 179 5.68 -3.06 -8.33
CA SER A 179 4.66 -2.43 -7.50
C SER A 179 5.29 -1.66 -6.34
N LEU A 180 4.57 -0.65 -5.86
CA LEU A 180 4.92 0.13 -4.67
C LEU A 180 4.04 -0.32 -3.50
N LYS A 181 4.66 -0.70 -2.39
CA LYS A 181 3.98 -0.92 -1.11
C LYS A 181 4.50 0.06 -0.07
N VAL A 182 3.61 0.93 0.40
CA VAL A 182 3.92 2.08 1.26
C VAL A 182 3.11 1.99 2.54
N GLU A 183 3.77 2.00 3.70
CA GLU A 183 3.07 1.77 4.97
C GLU A 183 3.69 2.58 6.12
N ASP A 184 2.85 3.22 6.94
CA ASP A 184 3.29 3.96 8.15
C ASP A 184 4.39 5.01 7.85
N LEU A 185 4.16 5.86 6.85
CA LEU A 185 5.05 6.97 6.53
C LEU A 185 4.46 8.31 6.98
N ASN A 186 5.33 9.22 7.41
CA ASN A 186 4.95 10.56 7.81
C ASN A 186 5.90 11.60 7.20
N GLY A 187 5.38 12.54 6.42
CA GLY A 187 6.17 13.60 5.79
C GLY A 187 5.82 13.81 4.33
N MET A 188 6.81 14.17 3.51
CA MET A 188 6.65 14.29 2.06
C MET A 188 6.90 12.94 1.40
N ILE A 189 5.90 12.40 0.73
CA ILE A 189 5.92 11.04 0.17
C ILE A 189 5.67 11.15 -1.33
N HIS A 190 6.70 10.88 -2.14
CA HIS A 190 6.62 10.90 -3.60
C HIS A 190 6.98 9.53 -4.16
N GLY A 191 6.00 8.87 -4.77
CA GLY A 191 6.18 7.52 -5.30
C GLY A 191 5.67 7.35 -6.72
N ARG A 192 6.48 6.78 -7.62
CA ARG A 192 6.12 6.58 -9.02
C ARG A 192 6.42 5.18 -9.52
N THR A 193 5.51 4.63 -10.30
CA THR A 193 5.74 3.42 -11.08
C THR A 193 5.06 3.54 -12.43
N SER A 194 5.59 2.86 -13.46
CA SER A 194 4.91 2.87 -14.76
C SER A 194 3.94 1.70 -14.89
N GLY A 195 4.34 0.48 -14.55
CA GLY A 195 3.53 -0.72 -14.76
C GLY A 195 2.85 -1.27 -13.52
N GLY A 196 3.45 -1.11 -12.35
CA GLY A 196 2.99 -1.74 -11.13
C GLY A 196 1.81 -1.04 -10.45
N SER A 197 1.17 -1.74 -9.54
CA SER A 197 0.15 -1.18 -8.66
C SER A 197 0.76 -0.50 -7.44
N ILE A 198 0.02 0.43 -6.85
CA ILE A 198 0.39 1.12 -5.63
C ILE A 198 -0.56 0.70 -4.51
N ASP A 199 -0.01 0.25 -3.40
CA ASP A 199 -0.74 -0.08 -2.17
C ASP A 199 -0.17 0.79 -1.04
N VAL A 200 -0.96 1.77 -0.55
CA VAL A 200 -0.54 2.74 0.44
C VAL A 200 -1.45 2.72 1.65
N ALA A 201 -0.86 2.62 2.84
CA ALA A 201 -1.62 2.56 4.08
C ALA A 201 -0.99 3.35 5.22
N ASN A 202 -1.84 3.98 6.06
CA ASN A 202 -1.46 4.64 7.31
C ASN A 202 -0.38 5.72 7.13
N CYS A 203 -0.48 6.52 6.07
CA CYS A 203 0.47 7.58 5.76
C CYS A 203 -0.15 8.96 6.01
N SER A 204 0.71 9.95 6.29
CA SER A 204 0.23 11.29 6.61
C SER A 204 1.15 12.41 6.13
N ASN A 205 0.58 13.61 5.99
CA ASN A 205 1.07 14.90 5.56
C ASN A 205 0.93 15.14 4.05
N GLU A 206 1.96 15.07 3.25
CA GLU A 206 1.91 15.30 1.81
C GLU A 206 2.21 13.99 1.06
N ILE A 207 1.26 13.52 0.29
CA ILE A 207 1.30 12.22 -0.38
C ILE A 207 1.02 12.42 -1.87
N ASP A 208 2.00 12.15 -2.72
CA ASP A 208 1.90 12.20 -4.19
C ASP A 208 2.33 10.86 -4.77
N LEU A 209 1.37 10.09 -5.29
CA LEU A 209 1.60 8.74 -5.80
C LEU A 209 1.01 8.58 -7.19
N GLU A 210 1.83 8.10 -8.13
CA GLU A 210 1.46 7.98 -9.53
C GLU A 210 1.84 6.61 -10.11
N THR A 211 0.92 6.05 -10.90
CA THR A 211 1.20 4.90 -11.78
C THR A 211 0.57 5.10 -13.15
N SER A 212 1.17 4.54 -14.21
CA SER A 212 0.53 4.60 -15.53
C SER A 212 -0.41 3.42 -15.76
N GLY A 213 -0.02 2.20 -15.42
CA GLY A 213 -0.81 1.00 -15.73
C GLY A 213 -1.56 0.39 -14.56
N GLY A 214 -1.02 0.46 -13.36
CA GLY A 214 -1.53 -0.23 -12.19
C GLY A 214 -2.70 0.46 -11.50
N SER A 215 -3.33 -0.25 -10.58
CA SER A 215 -4.35 0.31 -9.70
C SER A 215 -3.73 0.90 -8.43
N ILE A 216 -4.42 1.86 -7.82
CA ILE A 216 -4.03 2.45 -6.54
C ILE A 216 -5.04 2.04 -5.47
N LYS A 217 -4.54 1.47 -4.37
CA LYS A 217 -5.31 1.21 -3.15
C LYS A 217 -4.76 2.06 -2.02
N ALA A 218 -5.60 2.91 -1.46
CA ALA A 218 -5.25 3.84 -0.40
C ALA A 218 -6.13 3.63 0.82
N ALA A 219 -5.52 3.47 1.99
CA ALA A 219 -6.24 3.25 3.24
C ALA A 219 -5.61 4.02 4.41
N GLY A 220 -6.45 4.67 5.24
CA GLY A 220 -5.99 5.34 6.46
C GLY A 220 -5.05 6.53 6.21
N LEU A 221 -5.25 7.29 5.13
CA LEU A 221 -4.40 8.43 4.78
C LEU A 221 -4.92 9.73 5.39
N LYS A 222 -3.99 10.64 5.72
CA LYS A 222 -4.31 11.95 6.29
C LYS A 222 -3.46 13.07 5.69
N GLY A 223 -4.07 14.20 5.36
CA GLY A 223 -3.39 15.43 4.91
C GLY A 223 -3.70 15.82 3.47
N LYS A 224 -2.69 16.28 2.73
CA LYS A 224 -2.80 16.58 1.31
C LYS A 224 -2.42 15.35 0.48
N ILE A 225 -3.35 14.87 -0.32
CA ILE A 225 -3.23 13.56 -0.96
C ILE A 225 -3.51 13.70 -2.46
N GLU A 226 -2.55 13.31 -3.28
CA GLU A 226 -2.67 13.25 -4.74
C GLU A 226 -2.38 11.83 -5.23
N LEU A 227 -3.37 11.22 -5.91
CA LEU A 227 -3.32 9.84 -6.40
C LEU A 227 -3.72 9.78 -7.87
N ASN A 228 -2.79 9.45 -8.75
CA ASN A 228 -3.02 9.45 -10.17
C ASN A 228 -2.69 8.11 -10.83
N THR A 229 -3.59 7.63 -11.69
CA THR A 229 -3.32 6.49 -12.57
C THR A 229 -3.93 6.71 -13.95
N SER A 230 -3.32 6.17 -15.01
CA SER A 230 -3.94 6.23 -16.34
C SER A 230 -4.83 5.02 -16.62
N GLY A 231 -4.40 3.80 -16.31
CA GLY A 231 -5.12 2.58 -16.68
C GLY A 231 -5.94 1.95 -15.56
N GLY A 232 -5.43 1.96 -14.34
CA GLY A 232 -6.00 1.24 -13.22
C GLY A 232 -7.18 1.94 -12.52
N SER A 233 -7.77 1.25 -11.58
CA SER A 233 -8.81 1.80 -10.70
C SER A 233 -8.18 2.38 -9.42
N ILE A 234 -8.88 3.35 -8.81
CA ILE A 234 -8.51 3.92 -7.52
C ILE A 234 -9.52 3.47 -6.46
N THR A 235 -9.02 2.97 -5.34
CA THR A 235 -9.84 2.62 -4.17
C THR A 235 -9.36 3.41 -2.96
N LEU A 236 -10.27 4.13 -2.30
CA LEU A 236 -10.02 5.01 -1.16
C LEU A 236 -10.80 4.50 0.05
N ASN A 237 -10.14 4.24 1.17
CA ASN A 237 -10.80 3.80 2.41
C ASN A 237 -10.27 4.60 3.61
N SER A 238 -11.14 5.19 4.40
CA SER A 238 -10.80 5.96 5.61
C SER A 238 -9.76 7.05 5.33
N ILE A 239 -10.14 8.01 4.49
CA ILE A 239 -9.29 9.11 4.04
C ILE A 239 -9.73 10.42 4.70
N ASN A 240 -8.78 11.20 5.21
CA ASN A 240 -9.07 12.48 5.86
C ASN A 240 -8.14 13.59 5.34
N GLY A 241 -8.68 14.60 4.67
CA GLY A 241 -7.91 15.77 4.21
C GLY A 241 -8.34 16.32 2.88
N ASP A 242 -7.39 16.93 2.16
CA ASP A 242 -7.58 17.46 0.82
C ASP A 242 -7.09 16.43 -0.20
N VAL A 243 -8.02 15.81 -0.90
CA VAL A 243 -7.79 14.64 -1.76
C VAL A 243 -8.04 14.98 -3.22
N VAL A 244 -7.05 14.70 -4.05
CA VAL A 244 -7.17 14.65 -5.51
C VAL A 244 -6.90 13.22 -5.96
N ALA A 245 -7.88 12.58 -6.65
CA ALA A 245 -7.77 11.17 -7.05
C ALA A 245 -8.33 10.96 -8.46
N HIS A 246 -7.47 10.84 -9.46
CA HIS A 246 -7.88 10.74 -10.85
C HIS A 246 -7.38 9.48 -11.56
N THR A 247 -8.23 8.92 -12.41
CA THR A 247 -7.87 7.86 -13.35
C THR A 247 -8.43 8.17 -14.73
N SER A 248 -7.82 7.65 -15.80
CA SER A 248 -8.41 7.78 -17.14
C SER A 248 -9.26 6.56 -17.51
N GLY A 249 -8.77 5.34 -17.26
CA GLY A 249 -9.45 4.12 -17.70
C GLY A 249 -10.30 3.43 -16.65
N GLY A 250 -9.84 3.38 -15.42
CA GLY A 250 -10.48 2.63 -14.34
C GLY A 250 -11.65 3.36 -13.67
N SER A 251 -12.20 2.72 -12.66
CA SER A 251 -13.25 3.31 -11.81
C SER A 251 -12.65 3.87 -10.52
N VAL A 252 -13.29 4.86 -9.94
CA VAL A 252 -13.00 5.34 -8.58
C VAL A 252 -14.03 4.80 -7.61
N LYS A 253 -13.56 4.17 -6.54
CA LYS A 253 -14.37 3.70 -5.42
C LYS A 253 -13.85 4.31 -4.13
N GLY A 254 -14.75 4.74 -3.26
CA GLY A 254 -14.37 5.30 -1.97
C GLY A 254 -15.36 5.00 -0.86
N ASP A 255 -14.85 4.84 0.34
CA ASP A 255 -15.64 4.67 1.55
C ASP A 255 -14.98 5.39 2.73
N ASP A 256 -15.77 6.06 3.56
CA ASP A 256 -15.30 6.81 4.74
C ASP A 256 -14.27 7.90 4.37
N ILE A 257 -14.72 8.94 3.66
CA ILE A 257 -13.87 10.05 3.22
C ILE A 257 -14.33 11.34 3.90
N SER A 258 -13.41 12.05 4.53
CA SER A 258 -13.68 13.32 5.19
C SER A 258 -12.75 14.44 4.72
N GLY A 259 -13.31 15.64 4.49
CA GLY A 259 -12.57 16.80 4.03
C GLY A 259 -12.98 17.32 2.65
N THR A 260 -12.02 17.53 1.76
CA THR A 260 -12.27 17.95 0.37
C THR A 260 -11.86 16.84 -0.58
N LEU A 261 -12.73 16.45 -1.48
CA LEU A 261 -12.45 15.42 -2.49
C LEU A 261 -12.68 15.98 -3.90
N ASP A 262 -11.62 15.98 -4.73
CA ASP A 262 -11.70 16.14 -6.19
C ASP A 262 -11.35 14.82 -6.84
N THR A 263 -12.30 14.20 -7.52
CA THR A 263 -12.08 12.89 -8.13
C THR A 263 -12.76 12.76 -9.48
N GLY A 264 -12.17 11.92 -10.34
CA GLY A 264 -12.74 11.70 -11.66
C GLY A 264 -12.12 10.56 -12.44
N THR A 265 -12.87 10.17 -13.48
CA THR A 265 -12.42 9.19 -14.47
C THR A 265 -12.93 9.56 -15.84
N SER A 266 -12.26 9.11 -16.91
CA SER A 266 -12.84 9.25 -18.26
C SER A 266 -13.67 8.03 -18.66
N GLY A 267 -13.19 6.81 -18.36
CA GLY A 267 -13.84 5.58 -18.82
C GLY A 267 -14.73 4.87 -17.81
N GLY A 268 -14.41 4.95 -16.53
CA GLY A 268 -15.07 4.21 -15.46
C GLY A 268 -16.24 4.94 -14.81
N SER A 269 -16.75 4.34 -13.76
CA SER A 269 -17.75 4.93 -12.86
C SER A 269 -17.09 5.45 -11.57
N VAL A 270 -17.71 6.44 -10.95
CA VAL A 270 -17.36 6.91 -9.61
C VAL A 270 -18.43 6.42 -8.64
N ARG A 271 -17.99 5.71 -7.59
CA ARG A 271 -18.88 5.24 -6.52
C ARG A 271 -18.27 5.53 -5.16
N LEU A 272 -18.93 6.38 -4.39
CA LEU A 272 -18.45 6.87 -3.11
C LEU A 272 -19.54 6.70 -2.04
N ALA A 273 -19.17 6.11 -0.91
CA ALA A 273 -20.03 5.98 0.26
C ALA A 273 -19.44 6.74 1.45
N ASN A 274 -20.30 7.14 2.39
CA ASN A 274 -19.89 7.76 3.65
C ASN A 274 -18.96 8.97 3.48
N VAL A 275 -19.29 9.90 2.55
CA VAL A 275 -18.49 11.09 2.33
C VAL A 275 -18.97 12.23 3.23
N SER A 276 -18.05 12.85 3.96
CA SER A 276 -18.31 14.01 4.84
C SER A 276 -17.44 15.19 4.42
N GLY A 277 -18.01 16.17 3.72
CA GLY A 277 -17.23 17.34 3.28
C GLY A 277 -17.62 17.90 1.93
N SER A 278 -16.67 18.56 1.28
CA SER A 278 -16.84 19.14 -0.05
C SER A 278 -16.43 18.15 -1.12
N ILE A 279 -17.21 18.05 -2.20
CA ILE A 279 -16.93 17.09 -3.25
C ILE A 279 -17.03 17.69 -4.63
N LYS A 280 -16.06 17.34 -5.48
CA LYS A 280 -16.15 17.43 -6.93
C LYS A 280 -15.88 16.03 -7.51
N ALA A 281 -16.85 15.51 -8.26
CA ALA A 281 -16.75 14.16 -8.83
C ALA A 281 -17.23 14.14 -10.28
N SER A 282 -16.42 13.57 -11.19
CA SER A 282 -16.77 13.59 -12.60
C SER A 282 -16.43 12.29 -13.33
N THR A 283 -17.23 11.99 -14.36
CA THR A 283 -16.92 10.93 -15.33
C THR A 283 -17.39 11.30 -16.72
N SER A 284 -16.69 10.83 -17.76
CA SER A 284 -17.16 11.02 -19.13
C SER A 284 -18.09 9.88 -19.58
N ALA A 285 -17.79 8.62 -19.27
CA ALA A 285 -18.54 7.49 -19.81
C ALA A 285 -19.40 6.73 -18.77
N GLY A 286 -19.04 6.77 -17.50
CA GLY A 286 -19.72 6.02 -16.45
C GLY A 286 -20.82 6.77 -15.71
N SER A 287 -21.39 6.14 -14.71
CA SER A 287 -22.29 6.80 -13.77
C SER A 287 -21.55 7.26 -12.53
N VAL A 288 -22.08 8.31 -11.87
CA VAL A 288 -21.61 8.77 -10.58
C VAL A 288 -22.66 8.46 -9.52
N GLU A 289 -22.24 7.76 -8.48
CA GLU A 289 -23.07 7.43 -7.32
C GLU A 289 -22.34 7.86 -6.05
N VAL A 290 -22.95 8.77 -5.28
CA VAL A 290 -22.34 9.37 -4.09
C VAL A 290 -23.31 9.39 -2.93
N GLU A 291 -22.84 8.93 -1.77
CA GLU A 291 -23.54 9.07 -0.50
C GLU A 291 -22.78 10.05 0.39
N LEU A 292 -23.42 11.21 0.66
CA LEU A 292 -22.91 12.26 1.53
C LEU A 292 -23.58 12.16 2.90
N THR A 293 -22.79 11.97 3.94
CA THR A 293 -23.27 11.98 5.33
C THR A 293 -23.29 13.39 5.90
N LYS A 294 -22.45 14.30 5.37
CA LYS A 294 -22.41 15.71 5.73
C LYS A 294 -21.98 16.55 4.53
N LEU A 295 -22.69 17.64 4.27
CA LEU A 295 -22.32 18.59 3.24
C LEU A 295 -21.20 19.52 3.72
N GLY A 296 -20.21 19.75 2.85
CA GLY A 296 -19.15 20.74 3.06
C GLY A 296 -19.49 22.09 2.43
N LYS A 297 -18.49 22.72 1.82
CA LYS A 297 -18.65 24.05 1.19
C LYS A 297 -19.37 23.98 -0.16
N TYR A 298 -19.31 22.87 -0.87
CA TYR A 298 -19.94 22.66 -2.18
C TYR A 298 -20.11 21.19 -2.50
N VAL A 299 -21.05 20.90 -3.44
CA VAL A 299 -21.21 19.62 -4.10
C VAL A 299 -21.25 19.87 -5.61
N ASP A 300 -20.29 19.36 -6.37
CA ASP A 300 -20.21 19.50 -7.83
C ASP A 300 -20.00 18.12 -8.46
N ILE A 301 -21.06 17.56 -9.06
CA ILE A 301 -21.01 16.19 -9.58
C ILE A 301 -21.52 16.18 -11.01
N SER A 302 -20.74 15.55 -11.92
CA SER A 302 -21.09 15.49 -13.33
C SER A 302 -20.81 14.16 -14.00
N SER A 303 -21.68 13.81 -14.96
CA SER A 303 -21.47 12.71 -15.88
C SER A 303 -21.88 13.12 -17.30
N SER A 304 -21.03 12.78 -18.31
CA SER A 304 -21.42 13.07 -19.69
C SER A 304 -22.35 12.00 -20.26
N ALA A 305 -22.08 10.72 -20.05
CA ALA A 305 -22.90 9.64 -20.65
C ALA A 305 -23.77 8.86 -19.64
N GLY A 306 -23.43 8.86 -18.35
CA GLY A 306 -24.17 8.13 -17.32
C GLY A 306 -25.11 8.97 -16.49
N SER A 307 -25.79 8.32 -15.56
CA SER A 307 -26.65 9.01 -14.58
C SER A 307 -25.85 9.45 -13.34
N VAL A 308 -26.32 10.50 -12.71
CA VAL A 308 -25.84 11.00 -11.44
C VAL A 308 -26.86 10.64 -10.35
N ARG A 309 -26.42 9.89 -9.33
CA ARG A 309 -27.24 9.54 -8.17
C ARG A 309 -26.53 10.04 -6.91
N VAL A 310 -27.21 10.85 -6.12
CA VAL A 310 -26.68 11.43 -4.90
C VAL A 310 -27.66 11.19 -3.76
N THR A 311 -27.18 10.60 -2.69
CA THR A 311 -27.88 10.56 -1.40
C THR A 311 -27.22 11.56 -0.48
N MET A 312 -27.97 12.51 0.11
CA MET A 312 -27.41 13.56 0.95
C MET A 312 -28.41 14.09 1.98
N PRO A 313 -27.97 14.73 3.08
CA PRO A 313 -28.85 15.40 4.04
C PRO A 313 -29.67 16.50 3.35
N MET A 314 -30.99 16.41 3.45
CA MET A 314 -31.93 17.33 2.79
C MET A 314 -32.44 18.47 3.70
N ASP A 315 -31.96 18.56 4.91
CA ASP A 315 -32.28 19.60 5.91
C ASP A 315 -31.39 20.84 5.83
N ALA A 316 -30.27 20.77 5.15
CA ALA A 316 -29.35 21.88 4.94
C ALA A 316 -29.90 22.93 3.98
N GLY A 317 -29.48 24.18 4.14
CA GLY A 317 -29.71 25.25 3.16
C GLY A 317 -28.84 25.04 1.92
N MET A 318 -29.44 24.93 0.74
CA MET A 318 -28.77 24.64 -0.51
C MET A 318 -29.20 25.56 -1.66
N ASP A 319 -28.24 25.93 -2.50
CA ASP A 319 -28.45 26.59 -3.78
C ASP A 319 -28.36 25.51 -4.88
N LEU A 320 -29.51 25.06 -5.37
CA LEU A 320 -29.60 23.94 -6.30
C LEU A 320 -29.44 24.37 -7.76
N ASN A 321 -28.60 23.65 -8.52
CA ASN A 321 -28.49 23.72 -9.98
C ASN A 321 -28.36 22.30 -10.55
N LEU A 322 -29.50 21.68 -10.84
CA LEU A 322 -29.56 20.27 -11.26
C LEU A 322 -30.01 20.20 -12.73
N LYS A 323 -29.31 19.43 -13.56
CA LYS A 323 -29.60 19.27 -14.99
C LYS A 323 -29.43 17.82 -15.46
N GLY A 324 -30.38 17.31 -16.23
CA GLY A 324 -30.34 15.97 -16.80
C GLY A 324 -31.57 15.68 -17.71
N ASN A 325 -31.60 14.53 -18.37
CA ASN A 325 -32.80 14.12 -19.14
C ASN A 325 -34.07 14.00 -18.28
N LYS A 326 -33.85 13.74 -17.00
CA LYS A 326 -34.85 13.78 -15.94
C LYS A 326 -34.16 14.14 -14.63
N VAL A 327 -34.72 15.06 -13.89
CA VAL A 327 -34.30 15.39 -12.53
C VAL A 327 -35.35 14.93 -11.55
N SER A 328 -34.95 14.16 -10.56
CA SER A 328 -35.80 13.68 -9.46
C SER A 328 -35.14 14.04 -8.12
N ILE A 329 -35.83 14.85 -7.35
CA ILE A 329 -35.36 15.32 -6.03
C ILE A 329 -36.62 15.55 -5.16
N PRO A 330 -36.60 15.14 -3.86
CA PRO A 330 -37.67 15.50 -2.93
C PRO A 330 -37.45 16.98 -2.48
N LEU A 331 -38.25 17.88 -3.01
CA LEU A 331 -38.19 19.30 -2.68
C LEU A 331 -39.05 19.63 -1.46
N LYS A 332 -38.46 20.35 -0.51
CA LYS A 332 -39.14 20.87 0.68
C LYS A 332 -38.58 22.26 0.99
N ASN A 333 -39.46 23.24 1.35
CA ASN A 333 -39.08 24.63 1.56
C ASN A 333 -38.22 25.16 0.39
N PHE A 334 -38.71 24.99 -0.83
CA PHE A 334 -38.00 25.35 -2.05
C PHE A 334 -38.61 26.58 -2.72
N ASP A 335 -37.71 27.49 -3.09
CA ASP A 335 -38.03 28.68 -3.89
C ASP A 335 -37.22 28.66 -5.18
N GLY A 336 -37.88 28.50 -6.32
CA GLY A 336 -37.18 28.38 -7.59
C GLY A 336 -38.00 27.76 -8.71
N ARG A 337 -37.32 27.31 -9.76
CA ARG A 337 -37.90 26.74 -10.99
C ARG A 337 -37.68 25.24 -11.03
N VAL A 338 -38.75 24.52 -11.32
CA VAL A 338 -38.74 23.05 -11.46
C VAL A 338 -39.28 22.70 -12.83
N GLU A 339 -38.47 21.99 -13.61
CA GLU A 339 -38.84 21.39 -14.89
C GLU A 339 -38.42 19.91 -14.91
N LYS A 340 -38.89 19.15 -15.88
CA LYS A 340 -38.52 17.74 -16.01
C LYS A 340 -37.03 17.50 -16.07
N GLU A 341 -36.30 18.37 -16.77
CA GLU A 341 -34.86 18.22 -17.08
C GLU A 341 -34.01 19.17 -16.24
N TYR A 342 -34.63 20.01 -15.40
CA TYR A 342 -33.91 21.08 -14.74
C TYR A 342 -34.58 21.53 -13.44
N VAL A 343 -33.78 21.68 -12.37
CA VAL A 343 -34.20 22.26 -11.10
C VAL A 343 -33.18 23.33 -10.69
N ARG A 344 -33.63 24.57 -10.49
CA ARG A 344 -32.76 25.66 -10.03
C ARG A 344 -33.49 26.53 -9.04
N GLY A 345 -32.88 26.74 -7.87
CA GLY A 345 -33.46 27.59 -6.82
C GLY A 345 -32.80 27.33 -5.48
N LYS A 346 -33.43 27.86 -4.45
CA LYS A 346 -32.96 27.74 -3.07
C LYS A 346 -33.84 26.74 -2.30
N MET A 347 -33.21 25.84 -1.60
CA MET A 347 -33.86 24.95 -0.67
C MET A 347 -33.44 25.30 0.76
N ASN A 348 -34.39 25.33 1.69
CA ASN A 348 -34.17 25.73 3.09
C ASN A 348 -33.43 27.10 3.24
N GLY A 349 -33.75 28.10 2.40
CA GLY A 349 -33.14 29.42 2.43
C GLY A 349 -31.83 29.58 1.64
N GLY A 350 -31.30 28.52 1.03
CA GLY A 350 -30.04 28.55 0.27
C GLY A 350 -28.80 28.49 1.14
N GLY A 351 -27.62 28.50 0.52
CA GLY A 351 -26.31 28.52 1.20
C GLY A 351 -25.25 27.67 0.52
N ILE A 352 -25.36 26.33 0.60
CA ILE A 352 -24.36 25.44 0.01
C ILE A 352 -24.67 25.24 -1.48
N PRO A 353 -23.75 25.60 -2.41
CA PRO A 353 -23.95 25.33 -3.84
C PRO A 353 -23.92 23.84 -4.12
N VAL A 354 -24.98 23.34 -4.77
CA VAL A 354 -25.14 21.97 -5.20
C VAL A 354 -25.37 21.95 -6.71
N THR A 355 -24.37 21.56 -7.47
CA THR A 355 -24.42 21.43 -8.92
C THR A 355 -24.34 19.97 -9.31
N LEU A 356 -25.41 19.43 -9.91
CA LEU A 356 -25.44 18.05 -10.41
C LEU A 356 -25.81 18.06 -11.90
N SER A 357 -25.01 17.41 -12.74
CA SER A 357 -25.23 17.41 -14.18
C SER A 357 -25.06 16.03 -14.80
N ALA A 358 -26.04 15.62 -15.59
CA ALA A 358 -25.98 14.39 -16.40
C ALA A 358 -26.36 14.73 -17.85
N SER A 359 -25.38 14.82 -18.76
CA SER A 359 -25.63 15.30 -20.14
C SER A 359 -26.52 14.35 -20.95
N SER A 360 -26.29 13.03 -20.83
CA SER A 360 -27.11 12.00 -21.51
C SER A 360 -27.83 11.09 -20.52
N GLY A 361 -27.75 11.35 -19.23
CA GLY A 361 -28.39 10.57 -18.18
C GLY A 361 -29.43 11.37 -17.38
N SER A 362 -29.84 10.78 -16.27
CA SER A 362 -30.77 11.41 -15.33
C SER A 362 -30.06 11.74 -14.00
N VAL A 363 -30.58 12.73 -13.30
CA VAL A 363 -30.13 13.12 -11.96
C VAL A 363 -31.16 12.65 -10.94
N TYR A 364 -30.71 11.89 -9.96
CA TYR A 364 -31.51 11.41 -8.84
C TYR A 364 -30.89 11.88 -7.53
N VAL A 365 -31.68 12.51 -6.70
CA VAL A 365 -31.29 12.93 -5.35
C VAL A 365 -32.28 12.30 -4.35
N ASN A 366 -31.74 11.72 -3.29
CA ASN A 366 -32.50 11.09 -2.21
C ASN A 366 -32.10 11.66 -0.87
#